data_bbce2ca070934eafe2639def308280cc
#
_entry.id   bbce2ca070934eafe2639def308280cc
#
_cell.length_a   1.000
_cell.length_b   1.000
_cell.length_c   1.000
_cell.angle_alpha   90.00
_cell.angle_beta   90.00
_cell.angle_gamma   90.00
#
_symmetry.space_group_name_H-M   'P 1'
#
loop_
_entity.id
_entity.type
_entity.pdbx_description
1 polymer ?
#
loop_
_entity_poly.entity_id
_entity_poly.type
_entity_poly.pdbx_seq_one_letter_code
_entity_poly.pdbx_strand_id
1 'polypeptide(L)'
;PRVRRQRQMCIRDRPIIETQAGDVSAYIPTNVISITDGQIFLETELFHSGVMPAVNPGISVSRVGGNAQIKAMKKVAGTLKLIYSQYRELQSFAQFGSDLDADTKARLAQGERIVEVLKQNRSAPVPVEKQVAILYATIHDYLVNVKVPDVAEYEKSLYEYLDNDAAGAAVMDTIRTTGNLDKDTEEQLKAVLTRYTESFVKAH
;
A
#
# COMPACT_ATOMS: atom_id res chain seq x y z
N PRO A 1 28.07 -10.34 -27.05
CA PRO A 1 28.55 -10.29 -25.99
C PRO A 1 28.70 -9.20 -25.00
N ARG A 2 29.57 -8.19 -25.19
CA ARG A 2 29.71 -7.09 -24.19
C ARG A 2 28.46 -6.23 -24.05
N VAL A 3 27.74 -5.99 -25.12
CA VAL A 3 26.46 -5.24 -25.13
C VAL A 3 25.37 -5.97 -24.39
N ARG A 4 25.35 -7.29 -24.43
CA ARG A 4 24.36 -8.11 -23.73
C ARG A 4 24.59 -8.13 -22.21
N ARG A 5 25.86 -8.11 -21.74
CA ARG A 5 26.20 -7.97 -20.33
C ARG A 5 25.80 -6.62 -19.72
N GLN A 6 26.03 -5.53 -20.42
CA GLN A 6 25.59 -4.21 -19.95
C GLN A 6 24.07 -4.09 -19.90
N ARG A 7 23.34 -4.68 -20.84
CA ARG A 7 21.88 -4.74 -20.81
C ARG A 7 21.36 -5.62 -19.66
N GLN A 8 22.03 -6.72 -19.33
CA GLN A 8 21.65 -7.59 -18.21
C GLN A 8 21.75 -6.90 -16.85
N MET A 9 22.64 -5.95 -16.65
CA MET A 9 22.72 -5.19 -15.40
C MET A 9 21.53 -4.22 -15.19
N CYS A 10 20.83 -3.85 -16.26
CA CYS A 10 19.68 -2.93 -16.23
C CYS A 10 18.34 -3.63 -16.48
N ILE A 11 18.33 -4.90 -16.87
CA ILE A 11 17.12 -5.68 -17.16
C ILE A 11 16.78 -6.48 -15.90
N ARG A 12 15.56 -6.29 -15.41
CA ARG A 12 14.94 -7.15 -14.41
C ARG A 12 13.97 -8.07 -15.09
N ASP A 13 14.27 -9.36 -15.09
CA ASP A 13 13.36 -10.37 -15.62
C ASP A 13 12.26 -10.64 -14.59
N ARG A 14 11.02 -10.66 -15.05
CA ARG A 14 9.85 -11.02 -14.23
C ARG A 14 9.15 -12.20 -14.93
N PRO A 15 9.54 -13.44 -14.62
CA PRO A 15 8.82 -14.59 -15.12
C PRO A 15 7.42 -14.64 -14.56
N ILE A 16 6.44 -14.96 -15.40
CA ILE A 16 5.05 -15.18 -14.99
C ILE A 16 4.84 -16.68 -14.96
N ILE A 17 4.44 -17.19 -13.80
CA ILE A 17 4.17 -18.61 -13.58
C ILE A 17 2.71 -18.77 -13.23
N GLU A 18 2.04 -19.64 -13.95
CA GLU A 18 0.68 -20.07 -13.63
C GLU A 18 0.72 -21.15 -12.55
N THR A 19 -0.14 -21.01 -11.55
CA THR A 19 -0.34 -22.02 -10.50
C THR A 19 -1.69 -22.70 -10.69
N GLN A 20 -1.74 -24.02 -10.59
CA GLN A 20 -3.01 -24.75 -10.60
C GLN A 20 -3.68 -24.62 -9.23
N ALA A 21 -4.93 -24.13 -9.21
CA ALA A 21 -5.71 -23.92 -7.98
C ALA A 21 -4.95 -23.10 -6.87
N GLY A 22 -4.04 -22.22 -7.24
CA GLY A 22 -3.26 -21.44 -6.29
C GLY A 22 -2.14 -22.22 -5.58
N ASP A 23 -1.84 -23.46 -5.98
CA ASP A 23 -0.81 -24.29 -5.34
C ASP A 23 0.60 -23.78 -5.68
N VAL A 24 1.19 -23.06 -4.73
CA VAL A 24 2.58 -22.58 -4.80
C VAL A 24 3.62 -23.63 -4.35
N SER A 25 3.16 -24.74 -3.78
CA SER A 25 4.04 -25.85 -3.34
C SER A 25 4.39 -26.82 -4.44
N ALA A 26 3.76 -26.70 -5.60
CA ALA A 26 4.08 -27.49 -6.80
C ALA A 26 5.53 -27.28 -7.25
N TYR A 27 6.06 -28.22 -8.02
CA TYR A 27 7.48 -28.28 -8.41
C TYR A 27 7.96 -26.99 -9.13
N ILE A 28 7.23 -26.51 -10.13
CA ILE A 28 7.65 -25.32 -10.91
C ILE A 28 7.59 -24.05 -10.07
N PRO A 29 6.48 -23.70 -9.38
CA PRO A 29 6.44 -22.54 -8.50
C PRO A 29 7.53 -22.54 -7.43
N THR A 30 7.75 -23.67 -6.75
CA THR A 30 8.76 -23.80 -5.72
C THR A 30 10.16 -23.52 -6.25
N ASN A 31 10.52 -24.07 -7.41
CA ASN A 31 11.83 -23.83 -8.02
C ASN A 31 12.00 -22.35 -8.41
N VAL A 32 10.98 -21.72 -9.00
CA VAL A 32 11.07 -20.32 -9.41
C VAL A 32 11.19 -19.41 -8.18
N ILE A 33 10.44 -19.64 -7.11
CA ILE A 33 10.56 -18.89 -5.86
C ILE A 33 11.97 -19.03 -5.26
N SER A 34 12.59 -20.19 -5.38
CA SER A 34 13.92 -20.44 -4.81
C SER A 34 15.06 -19.74 -5.55
N ILE A 35 14.95 -19.56 -6.86
CA ILE A 35 15.97 -18.95 -7.72
C ILE A 35 15.77 -17.44 -7.97
N THR A 36 14.61 -16.90 -7.64
CA THR A 36 14.31 -15.46 -7.79
C THR A 36 14.45 -14.72 -6.45
N ASP A 37 14.59 -13.38 -6.51
CA ASP A 37 14.71 -12.52 -5.32
C ASP A 37 13.36 -12.18 -4.66
N GLY A 38 12.33 -12.88 -5.00
CA GLY A 38 10.99 -12.71 -4.43
C GLY A 38 9.89 -13.01 -5.43
N GLN A 39 8.65 -12.90 -4.97
CA GLN A 39 7.45 -13.16 -5.77
C GLN A 39 6.36 -12.14 -5.48
N ILE A 40 5.58 -11.83 -6.50
CA ILE A 40 4.30 -11.14 -6.38
C ILE A 40 3.22 -12.20 -6.59
N PHE A 41 2.43 -12.44 -5.55
CA PHE A 41 1.38 -13.45 -5.56
C PHE A 41 0.02 -12.84 -5.88
N LEU A 42 -0.63 -13.33 -6.95
CA LEU A 42 -1.97 -12.90 -7.35
C LEU A 42 -2.99 -13.95 -6.92
N GLU A 43 -4.05 -13.52 -6.26
CA GLU A 43 -5.13 -14.39 -5.78
C GLU A 43 -6.42 -14.17 -6.57
N THR A 44 -7.04 -15.29 -6.96
CA THR A 44 -8.32 -15.29 -7.66
C THR A 44 -9.44 -14.71 -6.79
N GLU A 45 -9.44 -14.98 -5.49
CA GLU A 45 -10.42 -14.45 -4.55
C GLU A 45 -10.38 -12.93 -4.45
N LEU A 46 -9.18 -12.33 -4.40
CA LEU A 46 -9.02 -10.88 -4.42
C LEU A 46 -9.52 -10.27 -5.73
N PHE A 47 -9.26 -10.95 -6.84
CA PHE A 47 -9.77 -10.52 -8.16
C PHE A 47 -11.30 -10.53 -8.19
N HIS A 48 -11.92 -11.60 -7.75
CA HIS A 48 -13.39 -11.75 -7.73
C HIS A 48 -14.08 -10.79 -6.75
N SER A 49 -13.39 -10.41 -5.68
CA SER A 49 -13.86 -9.38 -4.73
C SER A 49 -13.65 -7.94 -5.20
N GLY A 50 -13.12 -7.74 -6.42
CA GLY A 50 -12.90 -6.41 -7.00
C GLY A 50 -11.66 -5.68 -6.47
N VAL A 51 -10.75 -6.39 -5.79
CA VAL A 51 -9.46 -5.84 -5.37
C VAL A 51 -8.49 -5.92 -6.54
N MET A 52 -8.15 -4.78 -7.11
CA MET A 52 -7.22 -4.70 -8.23
C MET A 52 -6.11 -3.68 -7.96
N PRO A 53 -4.82 -4.06 -8.17
CA PRO A 53 -4.34 -5.40 -8.56
C PRO A 53 -4.60 -6.45 -7.47
N ALA A 54 -4.89 -7.68 -7.88
CA ALA A 54 -5.25 -8.79 -6.98
C ALA A 54 -4.02 -9.38 -6.25
N VAL A 55 -3.14 -8.50 -5.78
CA VAL A 55 -1.89 -8.86 -5.09
C VAL A 55 -2.17 -9.16 -3.63
N ASN A 56 -1.73 -10.33 -3.16
CA ASN A 56 -1.70 -10.61 -1.72
C ASN A 56 -0.37 -10.14 -1.11
N PRO A 57 -0.36 -9.04 -0.35
CA PRO A 57 0.87 -8.52 0.27
C PRO A 57 1.38 -9.39 1.42
N GLY A 58 0.54 -10.25 2.00
CA GLY A 58 0.91 -11.16 3.08
C GLY A 58 1.96 -12.18 2.66
N ILE A 59 1.72 -12.85 1.53
CA ILE A 59 2.58 -13.92 0.99
C ILE A 59 3.51 -13.45 -0.13
N SER A 60 3.34 -12.22 -0.62
CA SER A 60 4.29 -11.61 -1.55
C SER A 60 5.56 -11.19 -0.79
N VAL A 61 6.71 -11.50 -1.37
CA VAL A 61 8.02 -11.25 -0.74
C VAL A 61 8.95 -10.57 -1.73
N SER A 62 9.74 -9.62 -1.25
CA SER A 62 10.88 -9.09 -1.97
C SER A 62 12.10 -9.07 -1.05
N ARG A 63 13.12 -9.88 -1.39
CA ARG A 63 14.35 -9.98 -0.60
C ARG A 63 15.21 -8.73 -0.69
N VAL A 64 15.15 -8.05 -1.82
CA VAL A 64 15.98 -6.84 -2.11
C VAL A 64 15.18 -5.55 -2.15
N GLY A 65 13.86 -5.61 -2.27
CA GLY A 65 12.98 -4.44 -2.44
C GLY A 65 13.10 -3.42 -1.32
N GLY A 66 13.30 -3.87 -0.08
CA GLY A 66 13.51 -3.00 1.05
C GLY A 66 14.72 -2.07 0.90
N ASN A 67 15.76 -2.49 0.19
CA ASN A 67 16.94 -1.65 -0.06
C ASN A 67 16.72 -0.60 -1.15
N ALA A 68 15.76 -0.84 -2.04
CA ALA A 68 15.37 0.10 -3.10
C ALA A 68 14.40 1.19 -2.62
N GLN A 69 13.74 1.00 -1.47
CA GLN A 69 12.82 1.98 -0.91
C GLN A 69 13.56 3.15 -0.29
N ILE A 70 13.01 4.36 -0.47
CA ILE A 70 13.44 5.55 0.29
C ILE A 70 13.11 5.38 1.78
N LYS A 71 13.82 6.08 2.65
CA LYS A 71 13.65 5.95 4.11
C LYS A 71 12.23 6.27 4.57
N ALA A 72 11.59 7.28 3.98
CA ALA A 72 10.20 7.64 4.25
C ALA A 72 9.25 6.46 3.98
N MET A 73 9.39 5.79 2.83
CA MET A 73 8.55 4.63 2.47
C MET A 73 8.80 3.45 3.43
N LYS A 74 10.06 3.16 3.78
CA LYS A 74 10.37 2.09 4.76
C LYS A 74 9.69 2.30 6.10
N LYS A 75 9.66 3.56 6.58
CA LYS A 75 9.06 3.94 7.85
C LYS A 75 7.54 3.65 7.85
N VAL A 76 6.88 3.94 6.74
CA VAL A 76 5.41 3.78 6.61
C VAL A 76 5.03 2.35 6.23
N ALA A 77 5.63 1.77 5.17
CA ALA A 77 5.23 0.48 4.62
C ALA A 77 5.45 -0.71 5.57
N GLY A 78 6.41 -0.61 6.49
CA GLY A 78 6.68 -1.67 7.47
C GLY A 78 5.48 -1.98 8.36
N THR A 79 4.80 -0.94 8.83
CA THR A 79 3.61 -1.05 9.67
C THR A 79 2.39 -1.53 8.87
N LEU A 80 2.25 -1.08 7.63
CA LEU A 80 1.12 -1.43 6.77
C LEU A 80 0.96 -2.94 6.58
N LYS A 81 2.06 -3.65 6.31
CA LYS A 81 2.03 -5.10 6.12
C LYS A 81 1.51 -5.84 7.34
N LEU A 82 1.90 -5.40 8.54
CA LEU A 82 1.46 -5.98 9.80
C LEU A 82 -0.05 -5.77 10.01
N ILE A 83 -0.53 -4.54 9.83
CA ILE A 83 -1.95 -4.21 9.99
C ILE A 83 -2.80 -4.99 8.97
N TYR A 84 -2.35 -5.06 7.71
CA TYR A 84 -3.05 -5.82 6.68
C TYR A 84 -3.13 -7.32 7.01
N SER A 85 -2.07 -7.93 7.52
CA SER A 85 -2.08 -9.33 7.91
C SER A 85 -3.04 -9.60 9.07
N GLN A 86 -3.05 -8.72 10.08
CA GLN A 86 -4.02 -8.79 11.19
C GLN A 86 -5.47 -8.64 10.70
N TYR A 87 -5.71 -7.71 9.78
CA TYR A 87 -7.03 -7.55 9.18
C TYR A 87 -7.50 -8.83 8.48
N ARG A 88 -6.66 -9.47 7.68
CA ARG A 88 -7.00 -10.71 6.96
C ARG A 88 -7.36 -11.86 7.93
N GLU A 89 -6.62 -11.99 9.03
CA GLU A 89 -6.96 -12.95 10.07
C GLU A 89 -8.32 -12.64 10.72
N LEU A 90 -8.52 -11.40 11.14
CA LEU A 90 -9.77 -10.96 11.76
C LEU A 90 -10.97 -11.10 10.81
N GLN A 91 -10.79 -10.81 9.52
CA GLN A 91 -11.84 -10.96 8.50
C GLN A 91 -12.38 -12.39 8.42
N SER A 92 -11.49 -13.39 8.51
CA SER A 92 -11.90 -14.79 8.50
C SER A 92 -12.71 -15.16 9.75
N PHE A 93 -12.37 -14.62 10.93
CA PHE A 93 -13.12 -14.83 12.16
C PHE A 93 -14.44 -14.06 12.18
N ALA A 94 -14.47 -12.86 11.62
CA ALA A 94 -15.68 -12.02 11.57
C ALA A 94 -16.84 -12.67 10.80
N GLN A 95 -16.54 -13.55 9.84
CA GLN A 95 -17.57 -14.30 9.11
C GLN A 95 -18.30 -15.33 9.97
N PHE A 96 -17.73 -15.75 11.09
CA PHE A 96 -18.26 -16.79 11.96
C PHE A 96 -18.80 -16.28 13.32
N GLY A 97 -18.54 -15.02 13.68
CA GLY A 97 -18.87 -14.45 14.99
C GLY A 97 -19.80 -13.24 14.91
N SER A 98 -20.92 -13.29 15.65
CA SER A 98 -21.89 -12.18 15.72
C SER A 98 -21.50 -11.08 16.72
N ASP A 99 -20.70 -11.38 17.73
CA ASP A 99 -20.32 -10.44 18.80
C ASP A 99 -18.83 -10.14 18.77
N LEU A 100 -18.46 -9.15 17.95
CA LEU A 100 -17.11 -8.61 17.94
C LEU A 100 -17.01 -7.46 18.95
N ASP A 101 -15.91 -7.43 19.69
CA ASP A 101 -15.57 -6.32 20.57
C ASP A 101 -15.26 -5.02 19.79
N ALA A 102 -15.26 -3.89 20.48
CA ALA A 102 -15.09 -2.57 19.85
C ALA A 102 -13.72 -2.43 19.16
N ASP A 103 -12.67 -2.98 19.77
CA ASP A 103 -11.31 -2.92 19.22
C ASP A 103 -11.18 -3.75 17.93
N THR A 104 -11.77 -4.93 17.89
CA THR A 104 -11.81 -5.78 16.68
C THR A 104 -12.58 -5.11 15.56
N LYS A 105 -13.73 -4.46 15.87
CA LYS A 105 -14.49 -3.68 14.90
C LYS A 105 -13.68 -2.52 14.33
N ALA A 106 -12.95 -1.79 15.19
CA ALA A 106 -12.10 -0.69 14.74
C ALA A 106 -10.97 -1.17 13.81
N ARG A 107 -10.31 -2.30 14.13
CA ARG A 107 -9.27 -2.90 13.29
C ARG A 107 -9.81 -3.39 11.94
N LEU A 108 -11.00 -3.99 11.92
CA LEU A 108 -11.65 -4.38 10.68
C LEU A 108 -11.97 -3.16 9.82
N ALA A 109 -12.55 -2.12 10.42
CA ALA A 109 -12.85 -0.88 9.71
C ALA A 109 -11.59 -0.17 9.17
N GLN A 110 -10.47 -0.20 9.88
CA GLN A 110 -9.18 0.29 9.39
C GLN A 110 -8.68 -0.58 8.23
N GLY A 111 -8.75 -1.90 8.35
CA GLY A 111 -8.31 -2.84 7.31
C GLY A 111 -9.11 -2.72 6.01
N GLU A 112 -10.41 -2.49 6.07
CA GLU A 112 -11.24 -2.23 4.89
C GLU A 112 -10.75 -0.99 4.13
N ARG A 113 -10.43 0.09 4.83
CA ARG A 113 -9.88 1.31 4.23
C ARG A 113 -8.49 1.09 3.64
N ILE A 114 -7.65 0.29 4.28
CA ILE A 114 -6.35 -0.12 3.73
C ILE A 114 -6.54 -0.85 2.40
N VAL A 115 -7.50 -1.78 2.32
CA VAL A 115 -7.79 -2.49 1.07
C VAL A 115 -8.22 -1.53 -0.04
N GLU A 116 -9.07 -0.54 0.27
CA GLU A 116 -9.49 0.46 -0.72
C GLU A 116 -8.31 1.33 -1.20
N VAL A 117 -7.47 1.82 -0.29
CA VAL A 117 -6.29 2.62 -0.63
C VAL A 117 -5.25 1.82 -1.44
N LEU A 118 -5.18 0.50 -1.27
CA LEU A 118 -4.28 -0.36 -2.04
C LEU A 118 -4.80 -0.70 -3.44
N LYS A 119 -6.06 -0.39 -3.75
CA LYS A 119 -6.58 -0.51 -5.11
C LYS A 119 -5.93 0.56 -5.99
N GLN A 120 -5.53 0.18 -7.18
CA GLN A 120 -4.87 1.08 -8.12
C GLN A 120 -5.41 0.87 -9.53
N ASN A 121 -5.74 1.95 -10.19
CA ASN A 121 -6.17 1.92 -11.59
C ASN A 121 -5.02 1.49 -12.51
N ARG A 122 -5.38 0.82 -13.60
CA ARG A 122 -4.42 0.40 -14.62
C ARG A 122 -3.73 1.62 -15.24
N SER A 123 -2.40 1.54 -15.34
CA SER A 123 -1.57 2.61 -15.95
C SER A 123 -1.64 3.97 -15.23
N ALA A 124 -1.98 3.97 -13.94
CA ALA A 124 -2.03 5.17 -13.11
C ALA A 124 -0.95 5.11 -12.01
N PRO A 125 0.34 5.33 -12.35
CA PRO A 125 1.41 5.33 -11.35
C PRO A 125 1.29 6.55 -10.44
N VAL A 126 1.48 6.33 -9.13
CA VAL A 126 1.47 7.39 -8.12
C VAL A 126 2.91 7.72 -7.71
N PRO A 127 3.31 8.99 -7.67
CA PRO A 127 4.63 9.41 -7.17
C PRO A 127 4.88 8.96 -5.73
N VAL A 128 6.12 8.60 -5.41
CA VAL A 128 6.46 7.98 -4.10
C VAL A 128 6.13 8.86 -2.90
N GLU A 129 6.29 10.18 -3.01
CA GLU A 129 5.93 11.12 -1.97
C GLU A 129 4.43 11.13 -1.66
N LYS A 130 3.59 11.02 -2.69
CA LYS A 130 2.13 10.89 -2.53
C LYS A 130 1.74 9.54 -1.96
N GLN A 131 2.42 8.45 -2.37
CA GLN A 131 2.24 7.13 -1.76
C GLN A 131 2.54 7.19 -0.25
N VAL A 132 3.63 7.83 0.15
CA VAL A 132 3.97 8.01 1.56
C VAL A 132 2.87 8.76 2.31
N ALA A 133 2.33 9.83 1.74
CA ALA A 133 1.30 10.65 2.37
C ALA A 133 -0.01 9.86 2.58
N ILE A 134 -0.52 9.17 1.56
CA ILE A 134 -1.77 8.40 1.70
C ILE A 134 -1.62 7.20 2.63
N LEU A 135 -0.50 6.47 2.54
CA LEU A 135 -0.23 5.36 3.44
C LEU A 135 -0.06 5.83 4.89
N TYR A 136 0.60 6.97 5.08
CA TYR A 136 0.70 7.61 6.41
C TYR A 136 -0.67 7.95 6.97
N ALA A 137 -1.53 8.60 6.16
CA ALA A 137 -2.89 8.94 6.56
C ALA A 137 -3.71 7.69 6.94
N THR A 138 -3.58 6.60 6.18
CA THR A 138 -4.32 5.37 6.42
C THR A 138 -3.87 4.65 7.70
N ILE A 139 -2.57 4.62 7.97
CA ILE A 139 -1.99 3.95 9.15
C ILE A 139 -2.28 4.72 10.44
N HIS A 140 -2.33 6.05 10.36
CA HIS A 140 -2.57 6.92 11.52
C HIS A 140 -4.04 7.36 11.68
N ASP A 141 -4.97 6.55 11.18
CA ASP A 141 -6.41 6.66 11.42
C ASP A 141 -7.09 7.96 10.91
N TYR A 142 -6.45 8.71 10.00
CA TYR A 142 -7.09 9.88 9.38
C TYR A 142 -8.36 9.52 8.60
N LEU A 143 -8.45 8.29 8.08
CA LEU A 143 -9.59 7.82 7.30
C LEU A 143 -10.72 7.22 8.16
N VAL A 144 -10.60 7.21 9.50
CA VAL A 144 -11.61 6.61 10.38
C VAL A 144 -13.03 7.15 10.14
N ASN A 145 -13.15 8.44 9.89
CA ASN A 145 -14.44 9.11 9.65
C ASN A 145 -14.81 9.18 8.15
N VAL A 146 -13.99 8.61 7.26
CA VAL A 146 -14.27 8.54 5.83
C VAL A 146 -15.00 7.22 5.56
N LYS A 147 -16.13 7.27 4.85
CA LYS A 147 -16.85 6.05 4.45
C LYS A 147 -16.04 5.27 3.42
N VAL A 148 -16.12 3.95 3.46
CA VAL A 148 -15.34 3.07 2.56
C VAL A 148 -15.53 3.42 1.07
N PRO A 149 -16.76 3.69 0.56
CA PRO A 149 -16.94 4.10 -0.84
C PRO A 149 -16.27 5.43 -1.22
N ASP A 150 -16.08 6.31 -0.25
CA ASP A 150 -15.55 7.66 -0.47
C ASP A 150 -14.01 7.71 -0.39
N VAL A 151 -13.35 6.58 -0.04
CA VAL A 151 -11.89 6.49 0.10
C VAL A 151 -11.16 6.81 -1.19
N ALA A 152 -11.66 6.34 -2.33
CA ALA A 152 -11.06 6.61 -3.64
C ALA A 152 -11.13 8.11 -4.01
N GLU A 153 -12.21 8.79 -3.64
CA GLU A 153 -12.36 10.23 -3.84
C GLU A 153 -11.48 11.02 -2.86
N TYR A 154 -11.41 10.57 -1.60
CA TYR A 154 -10.48 11.11 -0.61
C TYR A 154 -9.04 11.07 -1.11
N GLU A 155 -8.59 9.93 -1.64
CA GLU A 155 -7.24 9.78 -2.17
C GLU A 155 -6.97 10.73 -3.34
N LYS A 156 -7.86 10.78 -4.32
CA LYS A 156 -7.72 11.64 -5.49
C LYS A 156 -7.66 13.12 -5.09
N SER A 157 -8.60 13.57 -4.29
CA SER A 157 -8.67 14.97 -3.86
C SER A 157 -7.55 15.34 -2.89
N LEU A 158 -7.04 14.37 -2.07
CA LEU A 158 -5.82 14.57 -1.29
C LEU A 158 -4.62 14.88 -2.20
N TYR A 159 -4.45 14.15 -3.29
CA TYR A 159 -3.33 14.40 -4.21
C TYR A 159 -3.40 15.76 -4.87
N GLU A 160 -4.61 16.21 -5.25
CA GLU A 160 -4.85 17.54 -5.78
C GLU A 160 -4.60 18.63 -4.72
N TYR A 161 -5.02 18.38 -3.47
CA TYR A 161 -4.78 19.29 -2.36
C TYR A 161 -3.28 19.43 -2.05
N LEU A 162 -2.53 18.33 -2.01
CA LEU A 162 -1.09 18.34 -1.77
C LEU A 162 -0.29 19.07 -2.87
N ASP A 163 -0.79 19.10 -4.09
CA ASP A 163 -0.15 19.84 -5.18
C ASP A 163 -0.47 21.36 -5.11
N ASN A 164 -1.64 21.74 -4.63
CA ASN A 164 -2.14 23.12 -4.67
C ASN A 164 -1.92 23.88 -3.34
N ASP A 165 -1.88 23.20 -2.20
CA ASP A 165 -1.60 23.82 -0.90
C ASP A 165 -0.09 24.07 -0.74
N ALA A 166 0.30 25.29 -0.40
CA ALA A 166 1.70 25.66 -0.28
C ALA A 166 2.47 24.81 0.75
N ALA A 167 1.83 24.49 1.88
CA ALA A 167 2.43 23.63 2.92
C ALA A 167 2.49 22.16 2.46
N GLY A 168 1.45 21.69 1.77
CA GLY A 168 1.41 20.36 1.18
C GLY A 168 2.51 20.16 0.14
N ALA A 169 2.63 21.09 -0.81
CA ALA A 169 3.67 21.07 -1.85
C ALA A 169 5.08 21.09 -1.25
N ALA A 170 5.34 21.91 -0.21
CA ALA A 170 6.63 21.97 0.46
C ALA A 170 7.00 20.63 1.12
N VAL A 171 6.05 19.97 1.78
CA VAL A 171 6.27 18.63 2.39
C VAL A 171 6.54 17.59 1.31
N MET A 172 5.77 17.59 0.21
CA MET A 172 5.98 16.65 -0.91
C MET A 172 7.36 16.85 -1.55
N ASP A 173 7.78 18.11 -1.76
CA ASP A 173 9.10 18.40 -2.31
C ASP A 173 10.23 17.97 -1.37
N THR A 174 10.08 18.17 -0.07
CA THR A 174 11.04 17.71 0.94
C THR A 174 11.17 16.17 0.90
N ILE A 175 10.07 15.43 0.86
CA ILE A 175 10.11 13.96 0.78
C ILE A 175 10.73 13.51 -0.54
N ARG A 176 10.42 14.17 -1.66
CA ARG A 176 10.98 13.87 -2.99
C ARG A 176 12.47 14.05 -3.04
N THR A 177 12.98 15.15 -2.49
CA THR A 177 14.40 15.52 -2.57
C THR A 177 15.27 14.78 -1.56
N THR A 178 14.81 14.63 -0.33
CA THR A 178 15.58 14.00 0.76
C THR A 178 15.38 12.49 0.86
N GLY A 179 14.25 11.99 0.37
CA GLY A 179 13.81 10.60 0.56
C GLY A 179 13.55 10.23 2.03
N ASN A 180 13.44 11.22 2.93
CA ASN A 180 13.33 11.01 4.36
C ASN A 180 12.02 11.60 4.91
N LEU A 181 11.56 11.05 6.02
CA LEU A 181 10.47 11.57 6.84
C LEU A 181 11.01 11.78 8.25
N ASP A 182 11.72 12.88 8.45
CA ASP A 182 12.21 13.32 9.76
C ASP A 182 11.07 13.87 10.62
N LYS A 183 11.35 14.21 11.87
CA LYS A 183 10.33 14.65 12.83
C LYS A 183 9.63 15.94 12.39
N ASP A 184 10.39 16.90 11.86
CA ASP A 184 9.84 18.19 11.45
C ASP A 184 8.94 18.03 10.21
N THR A 185 9.39 17.27 9.21
CA THR A 185 8.60 16.95 8.02
C THR A 185 7.36 16.13 8.38
N GLU A 186 7.48 15.22 9.34
CA GLU A 186 6.34 14.42 9.83
C GLU A 186 5.29 15.30 10.54
N GLU A 187 5.71 16.25 11.36
CA GLU A 187 4.80 17.20 12.01
C GLU A 187 4.08 18.10 10.99
N GLN A 188 4.80 18.57 9.99
CA GLN A 188 4.19 19.33 8.89
C GLN A 188 3.19 18.47 8.11
N LEU A 189 3.54 17.22 7.79
CA LEU A 189 2.64 16.29 7.12
C LEU A 189 1.37 16.05 7.96
N LYS A 190 1.50 15.85 9.27
CA LYS A 190 0.36 15.71 10.19
C LYS A 190 -0.56 16.93 10.14
N ALA A 191 -0.01 18.13 10.19
CA ALA A 191 -0.78 19.35 10.16
C ALA A 191 -1.54 19.53 8.84
N VAL A 192 -0.92 19.17 7.72
CA VAL A 192 -1.52 19.21 6.39
C VAL A 192 -2.66 18.18 6.29
N LEU A 193 -2.41 16.94 6.69
CA LEU A 193 -3.40 15.86 6.65
C LEU A 193 -4.60 16.14 7.56
N THR A 194 -4.38 16.70 8.76
CA THR A 194 -5.46 17.06 9.68
C THR A 194 -6.38 18.10 9.05
N ARG A 195 -5.84 19.20 8.53
CA ARG A 195 -6.62 20.24 7.86
C ARG A 195 -7.41 19.70 6.69
N TYR A 196 -6.76 18.89 5.85
CA TYR A 196 -7.41 18.31 4.69
C TYR A 196 -8.56 17.38 5.10
N THR A 197 -8.30 16.43 6.01
CA THR A 197 -9.30 15.44 6.45
C THR A 197 -10.51 16.11 7.11
N GLU A 198 -10.29 17.12 7.96
CA GLU A 198 -11.40 17.88 8.55
C GLU A 198 -12.26 18.60 7.48
N SER A 199 -11.62 19.14 6.46
CA SER A 199 -12.32 19.78 5.35
C SER A 199 -13.11 18.76 4.53
N PHE A 200 -12.51 17.61 4.23
CA PHE A 200 -13.17 16.55 3.47
C PHE A 200 -14.39 15.98 4.20
N VAL A 201 -14.24 15.63 5.49
CA VAL A 201 -15.33 15.07 6.31
C VAL A 201 -16.49 16.07 6.51
N LYS A 202 -16.22 17.37 6.51
CA LYS A 202 -17.29 18.40 6.58
C LYS A 202 -18.06 18.55 5.25
N ALA A 203 -17.45 18.16 4.16
CA ALA A 203 -18.04 18.28 2.82
C ALA A 203 -18.85 17.04 2.41
N HIS A 204 -18.63 15.87 3.03
CA HIS A 204 -19.23 14.57 2.77
C HIS A 204 -19.94 14.01 4.01
#